data_710db115fd31ce83bee393c9bd5e2cac
#
_entry.id   710db115fd31ce83bee393c9bd5e2cac
#
_cell.length_a   1.000
_cell.length_b   1.000
_cell.length_c   1.000
_cell.angle_alpha   90.00
_cell.angle_beta   90.00
_cell.angle_gamma   90.00
#
_symmetry.space_group_name_H-M   'P 1'
#
loop_
_entity.id
_entity.type
_entity.pdbx_description
1 polymer ?
#
loop_
_entity_poly.entity_id
_entity_poly.type
_entity_poly.pdbx_seq_one_letter_code
_entity_poly.pdbx_strand_id
1 'polypeptide(L)'
;MAQYETVIGLEVHVELATKTKIFCGCSTAFGGAPNSHTCPVCTGLPGSLPVLNKQVVEYAMAVGLATNCQINQYCKFDRKNYFYPDNPQNYQISQLYYPICHDGGIKIDVNGQKKIVRIHEIHMEEDAGKLVHDEWEDVSLVDYNRSGVPLIEIVSEPDMRSADEVIAYLEKLRLIIQYLGASDCKLQEGSMRADVNLSVRPVGAEKFGTRTEMKNLNSFKAIARAIESERARQIELIEEGKSVVQETRRWDDNKEYSYPMRSKEDAQDYRYFPEPDLPPLQIPDEWIKQLKSSQPELRDEKMARYKQEYEIPDYDADIITGSKRMADIFEQTVALGAAPKKVSNWLMTETMRLLKEQMMDPDELDFSPKHLAMLIALVEKKTINQTIAKEVFEKIFADDIEPDSYVKEHGLGMVSDTDALQKTVEEVIAANPQSVADYKAGKQKAIGFLVGQTMKAMKGKANPTAVNEILVKLLNE
;
A
#
# COMPACT_ATOMS: atom_id res chain seq x y z
N MET A 1 -13.98 28.48 -27.47
CA MET A 1 -13.73 28.40 -26.02
C MET A 1 -12.22 28.39 -25.84
N ALA A 2 -11.70 29.21 -24.93
CA ALA A 2 -10.30 29.16 -24.59
C ALA A 2 -9.97 27.77 -24.02
N GLN A 3 -8.85 27.16 -24.47
CA GLN A 3 -8.37 25.92 -23.87
C GLN A 3 -7.55 26.27 -22.64
N TYR A 4 -7.83 25.59 -21.52
CA TYR A 4 -7.12 25.76 -20.27
C TYR A 4 -6.30 24.52 -19.94
N GLU A 5 -5.12 24.72 -19.38
CA GLU A 5 -4.34 23.67 -18.73
C GLU A 5 -4.33 23.86 -17.22
N THR A 6 -4.36 22.74 -16.53
CA THR A 6 -4.21 22.68 -15.06
C THR A 6 -2.74 22.56 -14.72
N VAL A 7 -2.30 23.23 -13.67
CA VAL A 7 -0.94 23.15 -13.13
C VAL A 7 -1.04 22.72 -11.68
N ILE A 8 -0.45 21.57 -11.35
CA ILE A 8 -0.59 20.94 -10.05
C ILE A 8 0.77 20.62 -9.45
N GLY A 9 0.96 21.00 -8.19
CA GLY A 9 2.02 20.56 -7.30
C GLY A 9 1.43 19.94 -6.05
N LEU A 10 2.20 19.09 -5.37
CA LEU A 10 1.79 18.39 -4.16
C LEU A 10 2.75 18.66 -3.01
N GLU A 11 2.19 18.71 -1.81
CA GLU A 11 2.88 18.56 -0.54
C GLU A 11 2.42 17.25 0.08
N VAL A 12 3.34 16.28 0.21
CA VAL A 12 3.01 14.94 0.71
C VAL A 12 3.71 14.70 2.03
N HIS A 13 2.92 14.58 3.10
CA HIS A 13 3.40 14.28 4.44
C HIS A 13 3.34 12.78 4.68
N VAL A 14 4.39 12.21 5.23
CA VAL A 14 4.49 10.77 5.52
C VAL A 14 5.02 10.56 6.93
N GLU A 15 4.24 9.91 7.79
CA GLU A 15 4.69 9.44 9.10
C GLU A 15 5.69 8.29 8.92
N LEU A 16 6.85 8.40 9.56
CA LEU A 16 7.91 7.40 9.45
C LEU A 16 7.72 6.26 10.47
N ALA A 17 7.93 5.04 10.03
CA ALA A 17 7.78 3.81 10.81
C ALA A 17 8.92 3.59 11.83
N THR A 18 9.24 4.60 12.62
CA THR A 18 10.19 4.49 13.71
C THR A 18 9.50 3.99 14.98
N LYS A 19 10.24 3.34 15.87
CA LYS A 19 9.70 2.89 17.17
C LYS A 19 9.51 4.03 18.16
N THR A 20 10.24 5.11 17.99
CA THR A 20 10.22 6.27 18.89
C THR A 20 10.06 7.56 18.09
N LYS A 21 9.54 8.58 18.75
CA LYS A 21 9.34 9.91 18.18
C LYS A 21 10.63 10.55 17.69
N ILE A 22 10.51 11.64 16.92
CA ILE A 22 11.66 12.29 16.27
C ILE A 22 12.65 12.86 17.27
N PHE A 23 12.19 13.43 18.41
CA PHE A 23 13.04 14.14 19.36
C PHE A 23 13.01 13.57 20.78
N CYS A 24 12.32 12.43 21.01
CA CYS A 24 12.26 11.77 22.32
C CYS A 24 12.07 10.25 22.20
N GLY A 25 12.11 9.55 23.35
CA GLY A 25 11.98 8.10 23.40
C GLY A 25 10.52 7.58 23.50
N CYS A 26 9.49 8.43 23.39
CA CYS A 26 8.11 7.98 23.45
C CYS A 26 7.74 7.13 22.23
N SER A 27 6.82 6.19 22.44
CA SER A 27 6.31 5.30 21.37
C SER A 27 5.57 6.08 20.29
N THR A 28 5.72 5.62 19.04
CA THR A 28 4.95 6.07 17.87
C THR A 28 3.78 5.15 17.56
N ALA A 29 3.54 4.10 18.37
CA ALA A 29 2.48 3.13 18.11
C ALA A 29 1.10 3.79 18.05
N PHE A 30 0.34 3.47 17.02
CA PHE A 30 -1.03 3.93 16.82
C PHE A 30 -2.00 3.26 17.81
N GLY A 31 -3.09 3.94 18.18
CA GLY A 31 -4.19 3.35 18.95
C GLY A 31 -3.98 3.26 20.49
N GLY A 32 -2.93 3.88 21.03
CA GLY A 32 -2.75 3.99 22.48
C GLY A 32 -3.83 4.85 23.16
N ALA A 33 -4.06 4.64 24.49
CA ALA A 33 -4.95 5.52 25.24
C ALA A 33 -4.50 6.99 25.11
N PRO A 34 -5.42 7.97 25.05
CA PRO A 34 -5.06 9.38 24.89
C PRO A 34 -4.00 9.84 25.89
N ASN A 35 -3.00 10.55 25.41
CA ASN A 35 -1.87 11.08 26.19
C ASN A 35 -1.03 10.04 26.96
N SER A 36 -1.06 8.75 26.54
CA SER A 36 -0.26 7.69 27.16
C SER A 36 1.18 7.60 26.59
N HIS A 37 1.41 8.11 25.37
CA HIS A 37 2.72 8.14 24.71
C HIS A 37 3.34 9.54 24.75
N THR A 38 3.47 10.13 25.93
CA THR A 38 3.93 11.50 26.11
C THR A 38 5.04 11.60 27.14
N CYS A 39 5.88 12.62 27.01
CA CYS A 39 6.92 12.98 27.98
C CYS A 39 7.14 14.50 27.96
N PRO A 40 7.95 15.07 28.88
CA PRO A 40 8.23 16.51 28.90
C PRO A 40 8.71 17.09 27.59
N VAL A 41 9.43 16.32 26.75
CA VAL A 41 9.93 16.80 25.46
C VAL A 41 8.79 16.98 24.47
N CYS A 42 8.03 15.92 24.16
CA CYS A 42 6.96 16.00 23.16
C CYS A 42 5.71 16.76 23.61
N THR A 43 5.63 17.13 24.89
CA THR A 43 4.60 18.05 25.42
C THR A 43 5.11 19.47 25.62
N GLY A 44 6.35 19.77 25.20
CA GLY A 44 6.91 21.11 25.21
C GLY A 44 7.10 21.73 26.59
N LEU A 45 7.36 20.91 27.64
CA LEU A 45 7.56 21.46 28.98
C LEU A 45 8.86 22.28 29.07
N PRO A 46 8.87 23.40 29.82
CA PRO A 46 10.05 24.23 29.96
C PRO A 46 11.27 23.46 30.49
N GLY A 47 12.41 23.66 29.84
CA GLY A 47 13.68 23.02 30.23
C GLY A 47 13.92 21.63 29.61
N SER A 48 12.96 21.07 28.85
CA SER A 48 13.18 19.86 28.07
C SER A 48 13.93 20.19 26.77
N LEU A 49 14.81 19.26 26.34
CA LEU A 49 15.61 19.42 25.12
C LEU A 49 15.35 18.27 24.14
N PRO A 50 15.24 18.59 22.83
CA PRO A 50 15.07 17.58 21.79
C PRO A 50 16.37 16.79 21.55
N VAL A 51 16.24 15.51 21.19
CA VAL A 51 17.35 14.66 20.74
C VAL A 51 16.94 13.95 19.46
N LEU A 52 17.62 14.25 18.36
CA LEU A 52 17.26 13.73 17.03
C LEU A 52 17.40 12.22 16.94
N ASN A 53 16.35 11.56 16.49
CA ASN A 53 16.32 10.12 16.20
C ASN A 53 17.07 9.82 14.90
N LYS A 54 18.14 9.03 14.99
CA LYS A 54 18.98 8.65 13.85
C LYS A 54 18.19 7.92 12.75
N GLN A 55 17.23 7.06 13.11
CA GLN A 55 16.44 6.30 12.16
C GLN A 55 15.56 7.20 11.27
N VAL A 56 15.12 8.35 11.78
CA VAL A 56 14.37 9.36 11.01
C VAL A 56 15.24 9.90 9.87
N VAL A 57 16.51 10.24 10.20
CA VAL A 57 17.49 10.73 9.20
C VAL A 57 17.74 9.64 8.14
N GLU A 58 17.90 8.39 8.55
CA GLU A 58 18.15 7.28 7.64
C GLU A 58 16.96 7.03 6.71
N TYR A 59 15.72 7.06 7.22
CA TYR A 59 14.53 6.94 6.38
C TYR A 59 14.36 8.12 5.42
N ALA A 60 14.57 9.35 5.89
CA ALA A 60 14.49 10.53 5.03
C ALA A 60 15.50 10.46 3.87
N MET A 61 16.76 10.11 4.18
CA MET A 61 17.78 9.90 3.15
C MET A 61 17.45 8.73 2.21
N ALA A 62 16.92 7.61 2.75
CA ALA A 62 16.54 6.46 1.94
C ALA A 62 15.45 6.82 0.91
N VAL A 63 14.43 7.57 1.34
CA VAL A 63 13.40 8.08 0.43
C VAL A 63 14.00 9.04 -0.59
N GLY A 64 14.86 9.97 -0.17
CA GLY A 64 15.56 10.87 -1.07
C GLY A 64 16.37 10.14 -2.14
N LEU A 65 17.18 9.15 -1.75
CA LEU A 65 17.98 8.36 -2.69
C LEU A 65 17.09 7.57 -3.68
N ALA A 66 16.00 6.98 -3.20
CA ALA A 66 15.08 6.21 -4.03
C ALA A 66 14.26 7.09 -5.00
N THR A 67 14.10 8.36 -4.68
CA THR A 67 13.45 9.37 -5.54
C THR A 67 14.44 10.25 -6.30
N ASN A 68 15.69 9.81 -6.38
CA ASN A 68 16.77 10.50 -7.11
C ASN A 68 17.09 11.91 -6.64
N CYS A 69 16.81 12.23 -5.37
CA CYS A 69 17.21 13.49 -4.77
C CYS A 69 18.70 13.55 -4.47
N GLN A 70 19.22 14.76 -4.42
CA GLN A 70 20.53 15.04 -3.81
C GLN A 70 20.38 15.13 -2.29
N ILE A 71 21.33 14.58 -1.55
CA ILE A 71 21.36 14.64 -0.09
C ILE A 71 22.21 15.84 0.33
N ASN A 72 21.65 16.74 1.15
CA ASN A 72 22.39 17.82 1.74
C ASN A 72 23.30 17.27 2.87
N GLN A 73 24.60 17.40 2.69
CA GLN A 73 25.58 16.96 3.70
C GLN A 73 25.61 17.85 4.94
N TYR A 74 25.10 19.07 4.83
CA TYR A 74 24.88 19.99 5.92
C TYR A 74 23.43 20.40 5.93
N CYS A 75 22.67 19.99 6.91
CA CYS A 75 21.30 20.41 7.11
C CYS A 75 21.04 20.78 8.56
N LYS A 76 20.00 21.55 8.80
CA LYS A 76 19.62 21.99 10.14
C LYS A 76 18.12 22.15 10.25
N PHE A 77 17.67 22.16 11.49
CA PHE A 77 16.27 22.42 11.81
C PHE A 77 16.02 23.90 12.07
N ASP A 78 14.78 24.30 11.82
CA ASP A 78 14.24 25.64 12.05
C ASP A 78 12.96 25.54 12.87
N ARG A 79 12.61 26.59 13.60
CA ARG A 79 11.33 26.72 14.30
C ARG A 79 10.32 27.42 13.41
N LYS A 80 9.20 26.73 13.12
CA LYS A 80 8.01 27.27 12.49
C LYS A 80 7.03 27.70 13.57
N ASN A 81 6.93 28.99 13.86
CA ASN A 81 6.19 29.48 15.01
C ASN A 81 4.72 29.70 14.68
N TYR A 82 3.82 29.00 15.37
CA TYR A 82 2.39 29.23 15.33
C TYR A 82 1.71 28.70 16.61
N PHE A 83 0.61 29.33 17.00
CA PHE A 83 -0.12 28.98 18.21
C PHE A 83 -1.36 28.17 17.83
N TYR A 84 -1.39 26.93 18.27
CA TYR A 84 -2.56 26.06 18.12
C TYR A 84 -2.56 25.02 19.26
N PRO A 85 -3.75 24.57 19.75
CA PRO A 85 -3.80 23.68 20.92
C PRO A 85 -3.07 22.35 20.74
N ASP A 86 -2.96 21.83 19.52
CA ASP A 86 -2.24 20.60 19.20
C ASP A 86 -0.72 20.78 19.03
N ASN A 87 -0.24 22.03 19.07
CA ASN A 87 1.16 22.38 19.00
C ASN A 87 1.67 22.84 20.38
N PRO A 88 2.09 21.91 21.28
CA PRO A 88 2.26 22.19 22.70
C PRO A 88 3.36 23.18 23.03
N GLN A 89 4.38 23.29 22.18
CA GLN A 89 5.51 24.22 22.37
C GLN A 89 5.30 25.55 21.62
N ASN A 90 4.16 25.72 20.94
CA ASN A 90 3.83 26.88 20.12
C ASN A 90 4.77 27.13 18.91
N TYR A 91 5.56 26.14 18.56
CA TYR A 91 6.32 26.06 17.32
C TYR A 91 6.44 24.59 16.90
N GLN A 92 6.62 24.35 15.62
CA GLN A 92 6.96 23.04 15.05
C GLN A 92 8.44 23.07 14.65
N ILE A 93 9.17 22.03 15.01
CA ILE A 93 10.55 21.84 14.53
C ILE A 93 10.46 21.23 13.14
N SER A 94 11.00 21.93 12.14
CA SER A 94 10.95 21.58 10.72
C SER A 94 12.27 22.00 10.04
N GLN A 95 12.36 21.96 8.73
CA GLN A 95 13.52 22.42 7.97
C GLN A 95 13.05 23.34 6.83
N LEU A 96 13.42 24.61 6.84
CA LEU A 96 13.08 25.55 5.76
C LEU A 96 14.26 25.84 4.85
N TYR A 97 15.41 26.21 5.42
CA TYR A 97 16.53 26.72 4.64
C TYR A 97 17.53 25.65 4.20
N TYR A 98 17.61 24.56 4.94
CA TYR A 98 18.55 23.46 4.68
C TYR A 98 17.86 22.12 4.85
N PRO A 99 16.92 21.78 3.92
CA PRO A 99 16.24 20.49 3.94
C PRO A 99 17.23 19.36 3.75
N ILE A 100 16.86 18.16 4.17
CA ILE A 100 17.74 16.98 4.05
C ILE A 100 17.97 16.55 2.60
N CYS A 101 16.96 16.71 1.72
CA CYS A 101 17.06 16.33 0.31
C CYS A 101 16.48 17.42 -0.59
N HIS A 102 16.97 17.48 -1.83
CA HIS A 102 16.46 18.41 -2.87
C HIS A 102 16.68 17.85 -4.29
N ASP A 103 16.07 18.49 -5.28
CA ASP A 103 16.24 18.24 -6.72
C ASP A 103 16.10 16.76 -7.12
N GLY A 104 14.99 16.15 -6.75
CA GLY A 104 14.67 14.78 -7.10
C GLY A 104 13.68 14.65 -8.24
N GLY A 105 13.19 13.42 -8.45
CA GLY A 105 12.13 13.17 -9.41
C GLY A 105 11.66 11.72 -9.48
N ILE A 106 10.39 11.57 -9.76
CA ILE A 106 9.71 10.28 -9.93
C ILE A 106 9.20 10.16 -11.36
N LYS A 107 9.55 9.07 -12.03
CA LYS A 107 9.02 8.74 -13.34
C LYS A 107 7.66 8.08 -13.22
N ILE A 108 6.65 8.71 -13.80
CA ILE A 108 5.28 8.17 -13.92
C ILE A 108 5.00 7.74 -15.36
N ASP A 109 4.00 6.88 -15.53
CA ASP A 109 3.47 6.46 -16.82
C ASP A 109 1.94 6.54 -16.76
N VAL A 110 1.36 7.40 -17.60
CA VAL A 110 -0.09 7.57 -17.69
C VAL A 110 -0.50 7.30 -19.15
N ASN A 111 -1.24 6.24 -19.39
CA ASN A 111 -1.70 5.83 -20.71
C ASN A 111 -0.55 5.69 -21.75
N GLY A 112 0.62 5.19 -21.31
CA GLY A 112 1.81 5.03 -22.13
C GLY A 112 2.64 6.32 -22.33
N GLN A 113 2.21 7.42 -21.77
CA GLN A 113 2.98 8.67 -21.74
C GLN A 113 3.85 8.73 -20.49
N LYS A 114 5.16 8.68 -20.69
CA LYS A 114 6.15 8.71 -19.62
C LYS A 114 6.57 10.14 -19.32
N LYS A 115 6.56 10.50 -18.04
CA LYS A 115 6.91 11.82 -17.55
C LYS A 115 7.71 11.71 -16.25
N ILE A 116 8.61 12.65 -16.01
CA ILE A 116 9.26 12.82 -14.72
C ILE A 116 8.56 13.98 -14.00
N VAL A 117 8.01 13.70 -12.84
CA VAL A 117 7.54 14.72 -11.88
C VAL A 117 8.70 15.01 -10.95
N ARG A 118 9.19 16.24 -10.96
CA ARG A 118 10.32 16.67 -10.15
C ARG A 118 9.90 16.84 -8.71
N ILE A 119 10.82 16.55 -7.81
CA ILE A 119 10.71 16.83 -6.37
C ILE A 119 11.59 18.04 -6.09
N HIS A 120 10.99 19.08 -5.53
CA HIS A 120 11.69 20.28 -5.11
C HIS A 120 12.59 19.99 -3.92
N GLU A 121 11.99 19.44 -2.85
CA GLU A 121 12.71 19.10 -1.62
C GLU A 121 11.98 18.00 -0.82
N ILE A 122 12.74 17.41 0.09
CA ILE A 122 12.21 16.58 1.19
C ILE A 122 12.81 17.13 2.47
N HIS A 123 11.97 17.41 3.46
CA HIS A 123 12.43 17.85 4.75
C HIS A 123 11.82 17.03 5.90
N MET A 124 12.54 17.01 7.02
CA MET A 124 12.12 16.32 8.23
C MET A 124 11.37 17.30 9.13
N GLU A 125 10.30 16.83 9.75
CA GLU A 125 9.54 17.62 10.73
C GLU A 125 8.85 16.71 11.77
N GLU A 126 8.26 17.31 12.79
CA GLU A 126 7.44 16.62 13.76
C GLU A 126 5.94 16.80 13.48
N ASP A 127 5.12 15.76 13.73
CA ASP A 127 3.67 15.92 13.65
C ASP A 127 3.12 16.64 14.89
N ALA A 128 1.98 17.30 14.72
CA ALA A 128 1.23 17.93 15.80
C ALA A 128 0.36 16.90 16.54
N GLY A 129 -0.16 17.27 17.71
CA GLY A 129 -1.17 16.48 18.42
C GLY A 129 -2.47 16.32 17.64
N LYS A 130 -3.44 15.69 18.24
CA LYS A 130 -4.78 15.51 17.68
C LYS A 130 -5.80 16.29 18.50
N LEU A 131 -6.64 17.07 17.82
CA LEU A 131 -7.81 17.70 18.41
C LEU A 131 -9.05 16.82 18.18
N VAL A 132 -9.80 16.61 19.25
CA VAL A 132 -11.12 15.96 19.21
C VAL A 132 -12.14 16.98 19.70
N HIS A 133 -12.94 17.47 18.78
CA HIS A 133 -14.04 18.39 19.11
C HIS A 133 -15.21 17.59 19.64
N ASP A 134 -15.72 17.97 20.81
CA ASP A 134 -16.92 17.37 21.36
C ASP A 134 -18.16 17.89 20.60
N GLU A 135 -19.11 17.00 20.28
CA GLU A 135 -20.32 17.38 19.54
C GLU A 135 -21.41 17.98 20.46
N TRP A 136 -21.28 17.78 21.76
CA TRP A 136 -22.30 18.13 22.76
C TRP A 136 -21.90 19.29 23.67
N GLU A 137 -20.58 19.44 23.87
CA GLU A 137 -20.02 20.50 24.72
C GLU A 137 -19.10 21.39 23.88
N ASP A 138 -19.07 22.69 24.16
CA ASP A 138 -18.17 23.65 23.51
C ASP A 138 -16.73 23.51 24.05
N VAL A 139 -16.18 22.29 23.90
CA VAL A 139 -14.85 21.94 24.31
C VAL A 139 -14.09 21.15 23.23
N SER A 140 -12.78 21.26 23.27
CA SER A 140 -11.89 20.44 22.46
C SER A 140 -10.92 19.68 23.35
N LEU A 141 -10.86 18.37 23.18
CA LEU A 141 -9.90 17.51 23.85
C LEU A 141 -8.62 17.44 23.01
N VAL A 142 -7.48 17.44 23.69
CA VAL A 142 -6.17 17.38 23.03
C VAL A 142 -5.47 16.08 23.38
N ASP A 143 -5.12 15.30 22.36
CA ASP A 143 -4.30 14.10 22.48
C ASP A 143 -2.91 14.33 21.87
N TYR A 144 -1.88 14.32 22.72
CA TYR A 144 -0.49 14.50 22.33
C TYR A 144 0.24 13.19 21.98
N ASN A 145 -0.44 12.06 21.86
CA ASN A 145 0.20 10.81 21.45
C ASN A 145 0.89 10.96 20.08
N ARG A 146 0.27 11.72 19.16
CA ARG A 146 0.86 11.98 17.83
C ARG A 146 1.91 13.10 17.87
N SER A 147 1.87 14.03 18.81
CA SER A 147 2.83 15.14 18.90
C SER A 147 4.26 14.61 18.94
N GLY A 148 5.10 15.03 17.99
CA GLY A 148 6.48 14.58 17.83
C GLY A 148 6.64 13.25 17.09
N VAL A 149 5.57 12.67 16.51
CA VAL A 149 5.71 11.55 15.55
C VAL A 149 6.51 12.06 14.35
N PRO A 150 7.54 11.29 13.89
CA PRO A 150 8.39 11.76 12.81
C PRO A 150 7.64 11.85 11.49
N LEU A 151 7.75 12.98 10.82
CA LEU A 151 7.28 13.20 9.47
C LEU A 151 8.42 13.51 8.52
N ILE A 152 8.22 13.15 7.26
CA ILE A 152 8.86 13.82 6.13
C ILE A 152 7.78 14.50 5.28
N GLU A 153 8.05 15.71 4.84
CA GLU A 153 7.27 16.39 3.82
C GLU A 153 8.02 16.35 2.49
N ILE A 154 7.33 15.89 1.46
CA ILE A 154 7.85 15.74 0.10
C ILE A 154 7.12 16.77 -0.77
N VAL A 155 7.85 17.78 -1.22
CA VAL A 155 7.29 18.87 -2.02
C VAL A 155 7.63 18.63 -3.49
N SER A 156 6.61 18.49 -4.35
CA SER A 156 6.82 18.36 -5.78
C SER A 156 6.91 19.71 -6.48
N GLU A 157 7.59 19.75 -7.61
CA GLU A 157 7.43 20.86 -8.56
C GLU A 157 6.01 20.81 -9.20
N PRO A 158 5.49 21.94 -9.71
CA PRO A 158 4.15 22.02 -10.32
C PRO A 158 4.14 21.44 -11.73
N ASP A 159 4.61 20.21 -11.87
CA ASP A 159 4.79 19.53 -13.16
C ASP A 159 3.55 18.79 -13.64
N MET A 160 2.63 18.41 -12.72
CA MET A 160 1.45 17.62 -13.06
C MET A 160 0.35 18.45 -13.73
N ARG A 161 -0.42 17.81 -14.62
CA ARG A 161 -1.42 18.47 -15.45
C ARG A 161 -2.82 17.84 -15.39
N SER A 162 -2.95 16.70 -14.72
CA SER A 162 -4.22 15.98 -14.58
C SER A 162 -4.31 15.22 -13.26
N ALA A 163 -5.53 14.84 -12.88
CA ALA A 163 -5.77 13.96 -11.74
C ALA A 163 -5.07 12.60 -11.92
N ASP A 164 -5.06 12.04 -13.13
CA ASP A 164 -4.40 10.76 -13.42
C ASP A 164 -2.89 10.83 -13.18
N GLU A 165 -2.23 11.93 -13.55
CA GLU A 165 -0.80 12.16 -13.27
C GLU A 165 -0.55 12.25 -11.75
N VAL A 166 -1.43 12.91 -11.01
CA VAL A 166 -1.35 13.01 -9.54
C VAL A 166 -1.48 11.64 -8.89
N ILE A 167 -2.47 10.84 -9.30
CA ILE A 167 -2.67 9.50 -8.77
C ILE A 167 -1.48 8.61 -9.09
N ALA A 168 -1.00 8.61 -10.34
CA ALA A 168 0.18 7.83 -10.73
C ALA A 168 1.44 8.21 -9.93
N TYR A 169 1.63 9.50 -9.64
CA TYR A 169 2.72 9.98 -8.79
C TYR A 169 2.58 9.49 -7.34
N LEU A 170 1.40 9.64 -6.74
CA LEU A 170 1.16 9.26 -5.36
C LEU A 170 1.24 7.75 -5.15
N GLU A 171 0.70 6.95 -6.06
CA GLU A 171 0.81 5.49 -6.03
C GLU A 171 2.28 5.04 -6.12
N LYS A 172 3.04 5.64 -7.03
CA LYS A 172 4.46 5.34 -7.19
C LYS A 172 5.27 5.73 -5.95
N LEU A 173 5.04 6.92 -5.41
CA LEU A 173 5.68 7.41 -4.20
C LEU A 173 5.36 6.51 -2.99
N ARG A 174 4.08 6.16 -2.81
CA ARG A 174 3.62 5.24 -1.77
C ARG A 174 4.38 3.92 -1.82
N LEU A 175 4.45 3.30 -2.99
CA LEU A 175 5.15 2.02 -3.16
C LEU A 175 6.65 2.13 -2.89
N ILE A 176 7.31 3.19 -3.34
CA ILE A 176 8.73 3.43 -3.01
C ILE A 176 8.93 3.43 -1.50
N ILE A 177 8.11 4.20 -0.76
CA ILE A 177 8.24 4.35 0.69
C ILE A 177 7.91 3.04 1.43
N GLN A 178 6.89 2.30 0.99
CA GLN A 178 6.53 1.00 1.55
C GLN A 178 7.63 -0.05 1.31
N TYR A 179 8.21 -0.10 0.11
CA TYR A 179 9.30 -1.03 -0.20
C TYR A 179 10.57 -0.73 0.61
N LEU A 180 10.84 0.54 0.89
CA LEU A 180 11.92 0.94 1.81
C LEU A 180 11.63 0.57 3.28
N GLY A 181 10.38 0.24 3.61
CA GLY A 181 9.95 0.03 4.99
C GLY A 181 9.94 1.30 5.83
N ALA A 182 9.92 2.47 5.18
CA ALA A 182 9.97 3.76 5.86
C ALA A 182 8.61 4.21 6.41
N SER A 183 7.50 3.73 5.83
CA SER A 183 6.13 3.97 6.29
C SER A 183 5.18 2.91 5.72
N ASP A 184 4.02 2.72 6.36
CA ASP A 184 2.91 1.94 5.82
C ASP A 184 2.06 2.74 4.82
N CYS A 185 2.19 4.07 4.83
CA CYS A 185 1.52 5.00 3.90
C CYS A 185 -0.01 4.82 3.81
N LYS A 186 -0.67 4.61 4.94
CA LYS A 186 -2.12 4.48 5.02
C LYS A 186 -2.80 5.85 5.06
N LEU A 187 -3.48 6.24 3.98
CA LEU A 187 -4.21 7.51 3.93
C LEU A 187 -5.35 7.57 4.95
N GLN A 188 -6.03 6.44 5.21
CA GLN A 188 -7.17 6.39 6.13
C GLN A 188 -6.76 6.56 7.60
N GLU A 189 -5.57 6.11 7.97
CA GLU A 189 -4.99 6.27 9.31
C GLU A 189 -4.22 7.59 9.45
N GLY A 190 -3.97 8.29 8.31
CA GLY A 190 -3.27 9.56 8.25
C GLY A 190 -1.76 9.45 8.23
N SER A 191 -1.19 8.23 8.12
CA SER A 191 0.26 8.06 7.96
C SER A 191 0.81 8.50 6.60
N MET A 192 -0.07 8.75 5.62
CA MET A 192 0.22 9.50 4.41
C MET A 192 -0.89 10.52 4.17
N ARG A 193 -0.54 11.77 3.90
CA ARG A 193 -1.45 12.87 3.60
C ARG A 193 -0.94 13.62 2.39
N ALA A 194 -1.82 14.15 1.55
CA ALA A 194 -1.44 14.94 0.40
C ALA A 194 -2.29 16.20 0.32
N ASP A 195 -1.62 17.34 0.27
CA ASP A 195 -2.22 18.63 -0.02
C ASP A 195 -1.98 18.96 -1.49
N VAL A 196 -3.04 19.38 -2.18
CA VAL A 196 -3.00 19.66 -3.62
C VAL A 196 -2.97 21.16 -3.86
N ASN A 197 -1.89 21.63 -4.47
CA ASN A 197 -1.74 22.99 -4.96
C ASN A 197 -2.13 23.04 -6.44
N LEU A 198 -3.22 23.73 -6.77
CA LEU A 198 -3.80 23.75 -8.12
C LEU A 198 -3.98 25.18 -8.62
N SER A 199 -3.61 25.42 -9.87
CA SER A 199 -3.98 26.62 -10.63
C SER A 199 -4.37 26.26 -12.07
N VAL A 200 -5.11 27.16 -12.72
CA VAL A 200 -5.52 27.03 -14.12
C VAL A 200 -4.99 28.23 -14.90
N ARG A 201 -4.46 27.97 -16.11
CA ARG A 201 -4.03 29.00 -17.04
C ARG A 201 -4.45 28.66 -18.48
N PRO A 202 -4.55 29.67 -19.38
CA PRO A 202 -4.71 29.39 -20.81
C PRO A 202 -3.57 28.53 -21.35
N VAL A 203 -3.85 27.60 -22.24
CA VAL A 203 -2.83 26.77 -22.88
C VAL A 203 -1.79 27.65 -23.58
N GLY A 204 -0.51 27.41 -23.30
CA GLY A 204 0.62 28.17 -23.85
C GLY A 204 0.95 29.46 -23.08
N ALA A 205 0.23 29.81 -22.02
CA ALA A 205 0.60 30.94 -21.17
C ALA A 205 1.89 30.62 -20.38
N GLU A 206 2.83 31.57 -20.32
CA GLU A 206 4.09 31.39 -19.56
C GLU A 206 3.88 31.48 -18.04
N LYS A 207 2.98 32.40 -17.60
CA LYS A 207 2.73 32.61 -16.17
C LYS A 207 1.71 31.64 -15.63
N PHE A 208 1.95 31.16 -14.42
CA PHE A 208 0.97 30.36 -13.68
C PHE A 208 -0.27 31.21 -13.33
N GLY A 209 -1.40 30.53 -13.20
CA GLY A 209 -2.61 31.11 -12.61
C GLY A 209 -2.50 31.27 -11.09
N THR A 210 -3.54 31.81 -10.49
CA THR A 210 -3.63 31.95 -9.03
C THR A 210 -3.83 30.57 -8.40
N ARG A 211 -2.95 30.21 -7.47
CA ARG A 211 -2.95 28.92 -6.79
C ARG A 211 -3.98 28.86 -5.67
N THR A 212 -4.69 27.75 -5.59
CA THR A 212 -5.44 27.33 -4.40
C THR A 212 -4.84 26.07 -3.81
N GLU A 213 -4.85 25.95 -2.50
CA GLU A 213 -4.40 24.77 -1.77
C GLU A 213 -5.63 23.98 -1.30
N MET A 214 -5.68 22.69 -1.61
CA MET A 214 -6.79 21.82 -1.23
C MET A 214 -6.34 20.84 -0.16
N LYS A 215 -7.10 20.80 0.96
CA LYS A 215 -6.84 19.96 2.13
C LYS A 215 -7.99 19.00 2.41
N ASN A 216 -7.76 18.07 3.35
CA ASN A 216 -8.73 17.06 3.78
C ASN A 216 -9.06 16.02 2.70
N LEU A 217 -8.04 15.53 2.04
CA LEU A 217 -8.11 14.58 0.94
C LEU A 217 -7.72 13.18 1.45
N ASN A 218 -8.70 12.36 1.84
CA ASN A 218 -8.49 11.14 2.60
C ASN A 218 -8.42 9.86 1.73
N SER A 219 -8.47 9.99 0.41
CA SER A 219 -8.32 8.87 -0.52
C SER A 219 -7.88 9.35 -1.90
N PHE A 220 -7.28 8.48 -2.69
CA PHE A 220 -6.92 8.82 -4.08
C PHE A 220 -8.15 9.19 -4.92
N LYS A 221 -9.30 8.57 -4.66
CA LYS A 221 -10.56 8.93 -5.32
C LYS A 221 -11.04 10.34 -4.93
N ALA A 222 -10.91 10.69 -3.66
CA ALA A 222 -11.23 12.04 -3.18
C ALA A 222 -10.30 13.08 -3.80
N ILE A 223 -8.99 12.80 -3.90
CA ILE A 223 -8.01 13.66 -4.56
C ILE A 223 -8.40 13.91 -6.02
N ALA A 224 -8.72 12.85 -6.77
CA ALA A 224 -9.11 13.00 -8.17
C ALA A 224 -10.37 13.86 -8.34
N ARG A 225 -11.43 13.60 -7.53
CA ARG A 225 -12.67 14.42 -7.58
C ARG A 225 -12.43 15.86 -7.20
N ALA A 226 -11.63 16.09 -6.17
CA ALA A 226 -11.29 17.43 -5.72
C ALA A 226 -10.54 18.24 -6.80
N ILE A 227 -9.58 17.62 -7.50
CA ILE A 227 -8.85 18.25 -8.60
C ILE A 227 -9.81 18.65 -9.73
N GLU A 228 -10.71 17.76 -10.16
CA GLU A 228 -11.63 18.05 -11.25
C GLU A 228 -12.67 19.13 -10.84
N SER A 229 -13.17 19.08 -9.61
CA SER A 229 -14.09 20.09 -9.08
C SER A 229 -13.44 21.47 -9.01
N GLU A 230 -12.22 21.56 -8.46
CA GLU A 230 -11.51 22.83 -8.32
C GLU A 230 -11.09 23.40 -9.68
N ARG A 231 -10.64 22.54 -10.59
CA ARG A 231 -10.35 22.91 -11.98
C ARG A 231 -11.56 23.55 -12.66
N ALA A 232 -12.74 22.90 -12.55
CA ALA A 232 -13.98 23.40 -13.13
C ALA A 232 -14.37 24.76 -12.53
N ARG A 233 -14.29 24.90 -11.19
CA ARG A 233 -14.59 26.15 -10.47
C ARG A 233 -13.68 27.30 -10.93
N GLN A 234 -12.36 27.07 -11.06
CA GLN A 234 -11.45 28.13 -11.49
C GLN A 234 -11.69 28.55 -12.92
N ILE A 235 -11.95 27.60 -13.83
CA ILE A 235 -12.30 27.91 -15.24
C ILE A 235 -13.55 28.74 -15.31
N GLU A 236 -14.61 28.37 -14.58
CA GLU A 236 -15.88 29.12 -14.52
C GLU A 236 -15.66 30.57 -14.06
N LEU A 237 -14.91 30.79 -12.98
CA LEU A 237 -14.57 32.13 -12.51
C LEU A 237 -13.84 32.96 -13.57
N ILE A 238 -12.87 32.37 -14.25
CA ILE A 238 -12.09 33.05 -15.29
C ILE A 238 -12.96 33.40 -16.50
N GLU A 239 -13.84 32.49 -16.94
CA GLU A 239 -14.75 32.74 -18.06
C GLU A 239 -15.82 33.77 -17.75
N GLU A 240 -16.22 33.90 -16.47
CA GLU A 240 -17.10 34.97 -15.97
C GLU A 240 -16.38 36.33 -15.79
N GLY A 241 -15.06 36.40 -16.08
CA GLY A 241 -14.24 37.59 -15.87
C GLY A 241 -13.91 37.89 -14.41
N LYS A 242 -14.12 36.93 -13.52
CA LYS A 242 -13.76 37.01 -12.09
C LYS A 242 -12.31 36.54 -11.86
N SER A 243 -11.72 36.99 -10.75
CA SER A 243 -10.40 36.55 -10.33
C SER A 243 -10.49 35.36 -9.38
N VAL A 244 -9.59 34.39 -9.56
CA VAL A 244 -9.36 33.35 -8.56
C VAL A 244 -8.65 33.97 -7.36
N VAL A 245 -9.10 33.69 -6.15
CA VAL A 245 -8.48 34.14 -4.89
C VAL A 245 -7.48 33.08 -4.43
N GLN A 246 -6.29 33.51 -4.00
CA GLN A 246 -5.32 32.59 -3.39
C GLN A 246 -5.77 32.25 -1.97
N GLU A 247 -6.22 31.01 -1.78
CA GLU A 247 -6.81 30.56 -0.52
C GLU A 247 -6.56 29.07 -0.29
N THR A 248 -6.64 28.65 1.00
CA THR A 248 -6.71 27.24 1.38
C THR A 248 -8.18 26.83 1.42
N ARG A 249 -8.52 25.70 0.77
CA ARG A 249 -9.87 25.16 0.67
C ARG A 249 -9.93 23.76 1.27
N ARG A 250 -11.02 23.47 2.00
CA ARG A 250 -11.30 22.15 2.55
C ARG A 250 -12.25 21.39 1.62
N TRP A 251 -11.88 20.17 1.26
CA TRP A 251 -12.72 19.26 0.51
C TRP A 251 -13.74 18.57 1.43
N ASP A 252 -15.00 18.53 1.02
CA ASP A 252 -16.07 17.73 1.61
C ASP A 252 -16.45 16.64 0.62
N ASP A 253 -16.03 15.42 0.91
CA ASP A 253 -16.15 14.27 -0.01
C ASP A 253 -17.63 13.83 -0.18
N ASN A 254 -18.47 14.05 0.83
CA ASN A 254 -19.89 13.73 0.77
C ASN A 254 -20.69 14.71 -0.09
N LYS A 255 -20.28 15.98 -0.11
CA LYS A 255 -20.91 17.03 -0.90
C LYS A 255 -20.27 17.23 -2.26
N GLU A 256 -19.12 16.57 -2.51
CA GLU A 256 -18.27 16.77 -3.70
C GLU A 256 -17.98 18.27 -3.97
N TYR A 257 -17.71 19.01 -2.91
CA TYR A 257 -17.54 20.45 -2.93
C TYR A 257 -16.43 20.90 -1.99
N SER A 258 -15.70 21.96 -2.37
CA SER A 258 -14.70 22.59 -1.52
C SER A 258 -15.19 23.96 -1.03
N TYR A 259 -14.85 24.31 0.21
CA TYR A 259 -15.13 25.62 0.77
C TYR A 259 -13.86 26.30 1.33
N PRO A 260 -13.77 27.65 1.27
CA PRO A 260 -12.60 28.36 1.75
C PRO A 260 -12.45 28.21 3.27
N MET A 261 -11.22 27.98 3.72
CA MET A 261 -10.86 27.95 5.14
C MET A 261 -10.25 29.29 5.59
N ARG A 262 -9.28 29.78 4.83
CA ARG A 262 -8.58 31.04 5.07
C ARG A 262 -8.07 31.63 3.77
N SER A 263 -7.97 32.96 3.70
CA SER A 263 -7.37 33.69 2.59
C SER A 263 -5.88 34.01 2.85
N LYS A 264 -5.21 34.53 1.83
CA LYS A 264 -3.83 35.01 1.94
C LYS A 264 -3.70 36.17 2.94
N GLU A 265 -4.76 36.96 3.12
CA GLU A 265 -4.79 38.06 4.09
C GLU A 265 -4.72 37.55 5.54
N ASP A 266 -5.16 36.31 5.78
CA ASP A 266 -5.07 35.62 7.06
C ASP A 266 -3.78 34.80 7.21
N ALA A 267 -2.86 34.84 6.21
CA ALA A 267 -1.62 34.08 6.25
C ALA A 267 -0.74 34.56 7.39
N GLN A 268 -0.46 33.68 8.33
CA GLN A 268 0.44 33.94 9.44
C GLN A 268 1.88 33.99 8.93
N ASP A 269 2.64 35.00 9.35
CA ASP A 269 4.09 34.96 9.26
C ASP A 269 4.61 34.01 10.35
N TYR A 270 5.14 32.86 9.93
CA TYR A 270 5.67 31.85 10.85
C TYR A 270 6.99 32.28 11.52
N ARG A 271 7.59 33.40 11.14
CA ARG A 271 8.81 33.95 11.78
C ARG A 271 9.87 32.87 12.03
N TYR A 272 10.23 32.16 10.96
CA TYR A 272 11.22 31.09 11.02
C TYR A 272 12.56 31.59 11.55
N PHE A 273 13.19 30.82 12.42
CA PHE A 273 14.58 30.97 12.84
C PHE A 273 15.20 29.61 13.16
N PRO A 274 16.54 29.45 13.11
CA PRO A 274 17.20 28.20 13.40
C PRO A 274 16.84 27.66 14.78
N GLU A 275 16.56 26.32 14.86
CA GLU A 275 16.32 25.63 16.12
C GLU A 275 17.61 25.61 16.96
N PRO A 276 17.67 26.35 18.11
CA PRO A 276 18.91 26.50 18.85
C PRO A 276 19.31 25.27 19.65
N ASP A 277 18.37 24.39 19.95
CA ASP A 277 18.58 23.20 20.80
C ASP A 277 19.03 21.97 20.00
N LEU A 278 19.03 22.05 18.66
CA LEU A 278 19.54 21.01 17.77
C LEU A 278 20.77 21.51 17.00
N PRO A 279 21.93 20.85 17.15
CA PRO A 279 23.10 21.20 16.35
C PRO A 279 22.83 20.86 14.86
N PRO A 280 23.48 21.57 13.93
CA PRO A 280 23.46 21.21 12.53
C PRO A 280 23.87 19.75 12.31
N LEU A 281 23.16 19.06 11.44
CA LEU A 281 23.45 17.68 11.08
C LEU A 281 24.51 17.63 9.98
N GLN A 282 25.57 16.89 10.24
CA GLN A 282 26.62 16.58 9.28
C GLN A 282 26.42 15.17 8.75
N ILE A 283 26.25 15.03 7.44
CA ILE A 283 26.02 13.74 6.78
C ILE A 283 27.25 13.41 5.93
N PRO A 284 28.16 12.52 6.39
CA PRO A 284 29.34 12.16 5.63
C PRO A 284 28.99 11.26 4.43
N ASP A 285 29.82 11.32 3.38
CA ASP A 285 29.67 10.53 2.17
C ASP A 285 29.58 9.00 2.43
N GLU A 286 30.33 8.53 3.44
CA GLU A 286 30.31 7.12 3.83
C GLU A 286 28.92 6.67 4.28
N TRP A 287 28.23 7.50 5.04
CA TRP A 287 26.88 7.18 5.50
C TRP A 287 25.88 7.12 4.33
N ILE A 288 25.98 8.06 3.38
CA ILE A 288 25.17 8.06 2.16
C ILE A 288 25.46 6.78 1.33
N LYS A 289 26.74 6.44 1.12
CA LYS A 289 27.15 5.25 0.37
C LYS A 289 26.67 3.94 1.04
N GLN A 290 26.81 3.85 2.36
CA GLN A 290 26.34 2.70 3.13
C GLN A 290 24.83 2.53 2.99
N LEU A 291 24.07 3.62 3.17
CA LEU A 291 22.63 3.58 3.05
C LEU A 291 22.19 3.20 1.62
N LYS A 292 22.81 3.78 0.61
CA LYS A 292 22.54 3.45 -0.79
C LYS A 292 22.79 1.97 -1.11
N SER A 293 23.86 1.40 -0.57
CA SER A 293 24.21 -0.03 -0.80
C SER A 293 23.30 -1.00 -0.04
N SER A 294 22.63 -0.55 1.02
CA SER A 294 21.70 -1.34 1.83
C SER A 294 20.24 -1.17 1.45
N GLN A 295 19.93 -0.34 0.46
CA GLN A 295 18.55 -0.19 0.00
C GLN A 295 18.00 -1.51 -0.55
N PRO A 296 16.76 -1.88 -0.20
CA PRO A 296 16.12 -3.05 -0.78
C PRO A 296 15.82 -2.82 -2.27
N GLU A 297 15.65 -3.89 -3.00
CA GLU A 297 15.17 -3.85 -4.38
C GLU A 297 13.75 -3.24 -4.41
N LEU A 298 13.57 -2.22 -5.22
CA LEU A 298 12.29 -1.52 -5.35
C LEU A 298 11.36 -2.23 -6.35
N ARG A 299 10.09 -1.83 -6.36
CA ARG A 299 9.04 -2.43 -7.17
C ARG A 299 9.42 -2.62 -8.64
N ASP A 300 9.95 -1.58 -9.30
CA ASP A 300 10.25 -1.64 -10.74
C ASP A 300 11.35 -2.66 -11.06
N GLU A 301 12.34 -2.76 -10.18
CA GLU A 301 13.43 -3.74 -10.29
C GLU A 301 12.89 -5.15 -10.07
N LYS A 302 12.06 -5.36 -9.03
CA LYS A 302 11.40 -6.65 -8.77
C LYS A 302 10.50 -7.05 -9.94
N MET A 303 9.72 -6.14 -10.47
CA MET A 303 8.85 -6.40 -11.61
C MET A 303 9.64 -6.86 -12.84
N ALA A 304 10.77 -6.19 -13.13
CA ALA A 304 11.67 -6.59 -14.21
C ALA A 304 12.28 -7.98 -13.97
N ARG A 305 12.74 -8.25 -12.73
CA ARG A 305 13.30 -9.55 -12.34
C ARG A 305 12.26 -10.67 -12.41
N TYR A 306 11.03 -10.46 -11.95
CA TYR A 306 9.96 -11.48 -12.00
C TYR A 306 9.66 -11.91 -13.44
N LYS A 307 9.68 -10.95 -14.36
CA LYS A 307 9.51 -11.23 -15.79
C LYS A 307 10.68 -12.01 -16.37
N GLN A 308 11.90 -11.59 -16.04
CA GLN A 308 13.13 -12.14 -16.64
C GLN A 308 13.53 -13.50 -16.03
N GLU A 309 13.49 -13.65 -14.71
CA GLU A 309 14.00 -14.84 -14.02
C GLU A 309 12.89 -15.88 -13.79
N TYR A 310 11.66 -15.44 -13.50
CA TYR A 310 10.56 -16.34 -13.15
C TYR A 310 9.55 -16.52 -14.28
N GLU A 311 9.72 -15.80 -15.40
CA GLU A 311 8.81 -15.81 -16.55
C GLU A 311 7.35 -15.56 -16.14
N ILE A 312 7.13 -14.67 -15.17
CA ILE A 312 5.80 -14.25 -14.73
C ILE A 312 5.24 -13.26 -15.75
N PRO A 313 3.95 -13.42 -16.17
CA PRO A 313 3.30 -12.46 -17.07
C PRO A 313 3.31 -11.04 -16.51
N ASP A 314 3.37 -10.04 -17.40
CA ASP A 314 3.40 -8.62 -17.03
C ASP A 314 2.28 -8.23 -16.08
N TYR A 315 1.07 -8.70 -16.36
CA TYR A 315 -0.11 -8.44 -15.54
C TYR A 315 0.01 -9.01 -14.12
N ASP A 316 0.48 -10.26 -14.00
CA ASP A 316 0.66 -10.90 -12.70
C ASP A 316 1.79 -10.22 -11.90
N ALA A 317 2.91 -9.92 -12.57
CA ALA A 317 4.02 -9.21 -11.96
C ALA A 317 3.62 -7.82 -11.44
N ASP A 318 2.79 -7.10 -12.21
CA ASP A 318 2.26 -5.77 -11.83
C ASP A 318 1.40 -5.85 -10.56
N ILE A 319 0.48 -6.81 -10.49
CA ILE A 319 -0.41 -7.00 -9.32
C ILE A 319 0.39 -7.46 -8.10
N ILE A 320 1.25 -8.49 -8.24
CA ILE A 320 2.02 -9.03 -7.11
C ILE A 320 2.95 -7.95 -6.54
N THR A 321 3.64 -7.20 -7.39
CA THR A 321 4.54 -6.12 -6.94
C THR A 321 3.80 -4.85 -6.55
N GLY A 322 2.51 -4.74 -6.82
CA GLY A 322 1.64 -3.64 -6.38
C GLY A 322 1.39 -3.60 -4.86
N SER A 323 1.71 -4.69 -4.14
CA SER A 323 1.77 -4.77 -2.69
C SER A 323 3.11 -5.35 -2.26
N LYS A 324 3.79 -4.66 -1.34
CA LYS A 324 5.05 -5.17 -0.77
C LYS A 324 4.84 -6.50 -0.07
N ARG A 325 3.75 -6.63 0.70
CA ARG A 325 3.43 -7.86 1.43
C ARG A 325 3.20 -9.05 0.50
N MET A 326 2.47 -8.84 -0.59
CA MET A 326 2.23 -9.86 -1.60
C MET A 326 3.53 -10.28 -2.31
N ALA A 327 4.40 -9.32 -2.64
CA ALA A 327 5.71 -9.59 -3.20
C ALA A 327 6.61 -10.37 -2.24
N ASP A 328 6.60 -10.03 -0.95
CA ASP A 328 7.36 -10.73 0.09
C ASP A 328 6.86 -12.18 0.25
N ILE A 329 5.54 -12.41 0.25
CA ILE A 329 4.95 -13.76 0.28
C ILE A 329 5.37 -14.56 -0.97
N PHE A 330 5.30 -13.95 -2.15
CA PHE A 330 5.73 -14.59 -3.40
C PHE A 330 7.20 -15.04 -3.32
N GLU A 331 8.11 -14.13 -3.02
CA GLU A 331 9.55 -14.42 -2.98
C GLU A 331 9.91 -15.46 -1.92
N GLN A 332 9.37 -15.33 -0.71
CA GLN A 332 9.64 -16.28 0.36
C GLN A 332 9.08 -17.68 0.04
N THR A 333 7.91 -17.76 -0.57
CA THR A 333 7.32 -19.05 -1.00
C THR A 333 8.18 -19.71 -2.10
N VAL A 334 8.67 -18.93 -3.05
CA VAL A 334 9.60 -19.40 -4.09
C VAL A 334 10.92 -19.85 -3.48
N ALA A 335 11.49 -19.09 -2.55
CA ALA A 335 12.73 -19.45 -1.85
C ALA A 335 12.62 -20.75 -1.04
N LEU A 336 11.41 -21.14 -0.62
CA LEU A 336 11.11 -22.42 0.03
C LEU A 336 10.95 -23.59 -0.96
N GLY A 337 11.18 -23.35 -2.26
CA GLY A 337 11.23 -24.37 -3.31
C GLY A 337 9.93 -24.53 -4.12
N ALA A 338 8.92 -23.71 -3.92
CA ALA A 338 7.72 -23.73 -4.75
C ALA A 338 8.00 -23.11 -6.13
N ALA A 339 7.44 -23.69 -7.19
CA ALA A 339 7.62 -23.18 -8.55
C ALA A 339 6.97 -21.79 -8.71
N PRO A 340 7.70 -20.75 -9.23
CA PRO A 340 7.20 -19.38 -9.32
C PRO A 340 5.82 -19.24 -9.97
N LYS A 341 5.58 -19.91 -11.09
CA LYS A 341 4.28 -19.90 -11.81
C LYS A 341 3.13 -20.46 -10.96
N LYS A 342 3.40 -21.41 -10.08
CA LYS A 342 2.38 -21.95 -9.17
C LYS A 342 2.07 -20.99 -8.04
N VAL A 343 3.09 -20.37 -7.48
CA VAL A 343 2.91 -19.35 -6.46
C VAL A 343 2.12 -18.18 -7.03
N SER A 344 2.50 -17.67 -8.22
CA SER A 344 1.75 -16.63 -8.92
C SER A 344 0.27 -17.02 -9.10
N ASN A 345 -0.01 -18.22 -9.59
CA ASN A 345 -1.39 -18.69 -9.77
C ASN A 345 -2.20 -18.69 -8.47
N TRP A 346 -1.63 -19.13 -7.34
CA TRP A 346 -2.31 -19.07 -6.04
C TRP A 346 -2.59 -17.64 -5.57
N LEU A 347 -1.63 -16.74 -5.75
CA LEU A 347 -1.81 -15.33 -5.41
C LEU A 347 -2.86 -14.66 -6.31
N MET A 348 -2.78 -14.88 -7.63
CA MET A 348 -3.68 -14.25 -8.61
C MET A 348 -5.11 -14.80 -8.60
N THR A 349 -5.30 -16.05 -8.18
CA THR A 349 -6.64 -16.67 -8.16
C THR A 349 -7.25 -16.65 -6.75
N GLU A 350 -6.78 -17.52 -5.88
CA GLU A 350 -7.43 -17.73 -4.57
C GLU A 350 -7.17 -16.58 -3.60
N THR A 351 -5.94 -16.05 -3.54
CA THR A 351 -5.64 -14.91 -2.65
C THR A 351 -6.43 -13.68 -3.07
N MET A 352 -6.43 -13.33 -4.37
CA MET A 352 -7.19 -12.16 -4.86
C MET A 352 -8.71 -12.35 -4.71
N ARG A 353 -9.22 -13.57 -4.84
CA ARG A 353 -10.63 -13.89 -4.58
C ARG A 353 -11.00 -13.60 -3.12
N LEU A 354 -10.21 -14.12 -2.18
CA LEU A 354 -10.47 -13.95 -0.74
C LEU A 354 -10.31 -12.49 -0.29
N LEU A 355 -9.29 -11.78 -0.77
CA LEU A 355 -9.13 -10.34 -0.51
C LEU A 355 -10.36 -9.55 -0.95
N LYS A 356 -10.88 -9.84 -2.16
CA LYS A 356 -12.07 -9.17 -2.68
C LYS A 356 -13.33 -9.51 -1.86
N GLU A 357 -13.52 -10.78 -1.50
CA GLU A 357 -14.66 -11.24 -0.70
C GLU A 357 -14.68 -10.61 0.69
N GLN A 358 -13.51 -10.43 1.30
CA GLN A 358 -13.36 -9.85 2.64
C GLN A 358 -13.16 -8.33 2.62
N MET A 359 -13.09 -7.69 1.45
CA MET A 359 -12.76 -6.26 1.27
C MET A 359 -11.46 -5.87 1.97
N MET A 360 -10.48 -6.76 1.96
CA MET A 360 -9.20 -6.64 2.66
C MET A 360 -8.13 -6.09 1.72
N ASP A 361 -7.26 -5.21 2.23
CA ASP A 361 -6.11 -4.70 1.48
C ASP A 361 -5.03 -5.80 1.34
N PRO A 362 -4.37 -5.95 0.19
CA PRO A 362 -3.26 -6.89 0.02
C PRO A 362 -2.11 -6.72 1.03
N ASP A 363 -1.90 -5.52 1.55
CA ASP A 363 -0.87 -5.27 2.57
C ASP A 363 -1.26 -5.78 3.97
N GLU A 364 -2.51 -6.20 4.16
CA GLU A 364 -3.03 -6.82 5.41
C GLU A 364 -2.89 -8.35 5.43
N LEU A 365 -2.37 -8.98 4.36
CA LEU A 365 -2.14 -10.41 4.32
C LEU A 365 -1.22 -10.87 5.46
N ASP A 366 -1.66 -11.85 6.26
CA ASP A 366 -0.92 -12.29 7.45
C ASP A 366 -0.65 -13.81 7.50
N PHE A 367 -0.85 -14.54 6.43
CA PHE A 367 -0.51 -15.96 6.40
C PHE A 367 1.00 -16.18 6.09
N SER A 368 1.51 -17.30 6.58
CA SER A 368 2.90 -17.70 6.41
C SER A 368 3.21 -18.18 4.98
N PRO A 369 4.24 -17.64 4.31
CA PRO A 369 4.74 -18.15 3.04
C PRO A 369 5.11 -19.65 3.09
N LYS A 370 5.53 -20.14 4.26
CA LYS A 370 5.83 -21.55 4.49
C LYS A 370 4.59 -22.43 4.31
N HIS A 371 3.45 -22.00 4.82
CA HIS A 371 2.19 -22.76 4.71
C HIS A 371 1.71 -22.81 3.25
N LEU A 372 1.85 -21.72 2.50
CA LEU A 372 1.58 -21.73 1.07
C LEU A 372 2.52 -22.67 0.31
N ALA A 373 3.82 -22.68 0.60
CA ALA A 373 4.77 -23.58 -0.02
C ALA A 373 4.45 -25.06 0.30
N MET A 374 4.09 -25.36 1.54
CA MET A 374 3.66 -26.69 1.96
C MET A 374 2.39 -27.14 1.24
N LEU A 375 1.40 -26.27 1.12
CA LEU A 375 0.17 -26.57 0.39
C LEU A 375 0.44 -26.89 -1.09
N ILE A 376 1.27 -26.09 -1.75
CA ILE A 376 1.68 -26.34 -3.14
C ILE A 376 2.37 -27.71 -3.25
N ALA A 377 3.27 -28.05 -2.32
CA ALA A 377 3.96 -29.31 -2.29
C ALA A 377 3.02 -30.52 -2.08
N LEU A 378 1.97 -30.38 -1.26
CA LEU A 378 0.93 -31.42 -1.07
C LEU A 378 0.17 -31.71 -2.36
N VAL A 379 -0.14 -30.66 -3.14
CA VAL A 379 -0.80 -30.81 -4.45
C VAL A 379 0.15 -31.48 -5.46
N GLU A 380 1.41 -31.08 -5.50
CA GLU A 380 2.42 -31.66 -6.41
C GLU A 380 2.68 -33.14 -6.14
N LYS A 381 2.75 -33.51 -4.86
CA LYS A 381 2.88 -34.91 -4.42
C LYS A 381 1.60 -35.71 -4.60
N LYS A 382 0.53 -35.08 -5.10
CA LYS A 382 -0.81 -35.69 -5.21
C LYS A 382 -1.35 -36.22 -3.87
N THR A 383 -0.91 -35.67 -2.77
CA THR A 383 -1.43 -35.98 -1.42
C THR A 383 -2.85 -35.45 -1.26
N ILE A 384 -3.16 -34.32 -1.86
CA ILE A 384 -4.48 -33.73 -1.99
C ILE A 384 -4.73 -33.28 -3.43
N ASN A 385 -5.99 -33.18 -3.81
CA ASN A 385 -6.38 -32.62 -5.11
C ASN A 385 -6.59 -31.08 -5.02
N GLN A 386 -6.80 -30.44 -6.17
CA GLN A 386 -6.95 -28.99 -6.25
C GLN A 386 -8.18 -28.45 -5.49
N THR A 387 -9.29 -29.22 -5.43
CA THR A 387 -10.49 -28.81 -4.70
C THR A 387 -10.24 -28.76 -3.19
N ILE A 388 -9.64 -29.81 -2.66
CA ILE A 388 -9.26 -29.88 -1.24
C ILE A 388 -8.21 -28.80 -0.92
N ALA A 389 -7.26 -28.57 -1.83
CA ALA A 389 -6.25 -27.55 -1.64
C ALA A 389 -6.84 -26.14 -1.50
N LYS A 390 -7.92 -25.82 -2.23
CA LYS A 390 -8.62 -24.55 -2.08
C LYS A 390 -9.29 -24.42 -0.71
N GLU A 391 -9.94 -25.48 -0.23
CA GLU A 391 -10.54 -25.51 1.11
C GLU A 391 -9.49 -25.34 2.21
N VAL A 392 -8.35 -26.00 2.07
CA VAL A 392 -7.20 -25.83 3.01
C VAL A 392 -6.62 -24.43 2.93
N PHE A 393 -6.53 -23.85 1.73
CA PHE A 393 -6.02 -22.49 1.57
C PHE A 393 -6.93 -21.44 2.23
N GLU A 394 -8.24 -21.61 2.18
CA GLU A 394 -9.18 -20.73 2.92
C GLU A 394 -8.90 -20.74 4.43
N LYS A 395 -8.49 -21.89 4.99
CA LYS A 395 -8.08 -22.01 6.38
C LYS A 395 -6.71 -21.38 6.65
N ILE A 396 -5.75 -21.53 5.73
CA ILE A 396 -4.46 -20.83 5.81
C ILE A 396 -4.69 -19.32 5.78
N PHE A 397 -5.53 -18.84 4.89
CA PHE A 397 -5.81 -17.41 4.74
C PHE A 397 -6.47 -16.81 6.01
N ALA A 398 -7.38 -17.55 6.64
CA ALA A 398 -8.13 -17.07 7.81
C ALA A 398 -7.36 -17.22 9.14
N ASP A 399 -6.67 -18.34 9.33
CA ASP A 399 -6.16 -18.76 10.64
C ASP A 399 -4.68 -19.17 10.61
N ASP A 400 -4.00 -19.02 9.46
CA ASP A 400 -2.60 -19.44 9.19
C ASP A 400 -2.28 -20.87 9.67
N ILE A 401 -3.20 -21.82 9.44
CA ILE A 401 -3.05 -23.21 9.87
C ILE A 401 -1.91 -23.92 9.14
N GLU A 402 -1.27 -24.90 9.79
CA GLU A 402 -0.25 -25.74 9.19
C GLU A 402 -0.90 -26.84 8.31
N PRO A 403 -0.71 -26.82 6.96
CA PRO A 403 -1.51 -27.60 6.02
C PRO A 403 -1.37 -29.12 6.17
N ASP A 404 -0.16 -29.61 6.47
CA ASP A 404 0.12 -31.06 6.55
C ASP A 404 -0.60 -31.70 7.75
N SER A 405 -0.56 -31.04 8.91
CA SER A 405 -1.28 -31.43 10.10
C SER A 405 -2.79 -31.37 9.88
N TYR A 406 -3.28 -30.28 9.32
CA TYR A 406 -4.72 -30.11 9.03
C TYR A 406 -5.25 -31.18 8.10
N VAL A 407 -4.54 -31.50 7.01
CA VAL A 407 -4.91 -32.54 6.06
C VAL A 407 -4.96 -33.92 6.74
N LYS A 408 -4.01 -34.22 7.63
CA LYS A 408 -3.96 -35.50 8.37
C LYS A 408 -5.09 -35.60 9.39
N GLU A 409 -5.30 -34.60 10.22
CA GLU A 409 -6.32 -34.56 11.27
C GLU A 409 -7.74 -34.69 10.71
N HIS A 410 -8.00 -34.05 9.56
CA HIS A 410 -9.32 -34.09 8.91
C HIS A 410 -9.44 -35.20 7.88
N GLY A 411 -8.42 -36.05 7.73
CA GLY A 411 -8.40 -37.15 6.80
C GLY A 411 -8.68 -36.71 5.36
N LEU A 412 -8.11 -35.58 4.91
CA LEU A 412 -8.35 -34.99 3.60
C LEU A 412 -7.41 -35.54 2.52
N GLY A 413 -6.47 -36.40 2.89
CA GLY A 413 -5.56 -37.06 1.94
C GLY A 413 -6.31 -37.84 0.89
N MET A 414 -5.76 -37.90 -0.33
CA MET A 414 -6.28 -38.71 -1.40
C MET A 414 -6.16 -40.19 -1.03
N VAL A 415 -7.21 -40.94 -1.27
CA VAL A 415 -7.20 -42.40 -1.10
C VAL A 415 -6.40 -43.00 -2.24
N SER A 416 -5.21 -43.51 -1.89
CA SER A 416 -4.30 -44.22 -2.79
C SER A 416 -4.44 -45.76 -2.68
N ASP A 417 -5.29 -46.21 -1.75
CA ASP A 417 -5.56 -47.65 -1.58
C ASP A 417 -6.39 -48.14 -2.74
N THR A 418 -5.76 -48.93 -3.61
CA THR A 418 -6.37 -49.47 -4.84
C THR A 418 -7.55 -50.39 -4.52
N ASP A 419 -7.51 -51.11 -3.40
CA ASP A 419 -8.54 -52.04 -3.00
C ASP A 419 -9.81 -51.30 -2.51
N ALA A 420 -9.63 -50.25 -1.71
CA ALA A 420 -10.75 -49.40 -1.29
C ALA A 420 -11.39 -48.66 -2.47
N LEU A 421 -10.56 -48.19 -3.41
CA LEU A 421 -11.03 -47.56 -4.63
C LEU A 421 -11.78 -48.51 -5.52
N GLN A 422 -11.26 -49.71 -5.74
CA GLN A 422 -11.90 -50.77 -6.54
C GLN A 422 -13.26 -51.16 -5.95
N LYS A 423 -13.34 -51.38 -4.65
CA LYS A 423 -14.59 -51.69 -3.96
C LYS A 423 -15.66 -50.62 -4.16
N THR A 424 -15.29 -49.36 -4.02
CA THR A 424 -16.24 -48.25 -4.24
C THR A 424 -16.68 -48.17 -5.70
N VAL A 425 -15.78 -48.40 -6.65
CA VAL A 425 -16.13 -48.48 -8.08
C VAL A 425 -17.10 -49.61 -8.35
N GLU A 426 -16.88 -50.79 -7.77
CA GLU A 426 -17.81 -51.96 -7.90
C GLU A 426 -19.20 -51.63 -7.34
N GLU A 427 -19.27 -50.98 -6.17
CA GLU A 427 -20.53 -50.52 -5.56
C GLU A 427 -21.26 -49.51 -6.48
N VAL A 428 -20.53 -48.54 -7.08
CA VAL A 428 -21.11 -47.58 -8.02
C VAL A 428 -21.59 -48.23 -9.31
N ILE A 429 -20.85 -49.18 -9.87
CA ILE A 429 -21.27 -50.00 -11.02
C ILE A 429 -22.57 -50.72 -10.71
N ALA A 430 -22.64 -51.40 -9.56
CA ALA A 430 -23.83 -52.14 -9.14
C ALA A 430 -25.06 -51.22 -8.92
N ALA A 431 -24.85 -50.01 -8.41
CA ALA A 431 -25.91 -49.05 -8.16
C ALA A 431 -26.43 -48.33 -9.43
N ASN A 432 -25.71 -48.42 -10.56
CA ASN A 432 -26.04 -47.69 -11.78
C ASN A 432 -26.12 -48.57 -13.03
N PRO A 433 -26.96 -49.64 -13.05
CA PRO A 433 -26.99 -50.62 -14.12
C PRO A 433 -27.36 -50.03 -15.50
N GLN A 434 -28.17 -48.99 -15.55
CA GLN A 434 -28.52 -48.31 -16.80
C GLN A 434 -27.33 -47.63 -17.45
N SER A 435 -26.49 -46.96 -16.66
CA SER A 435 -25.28 -46.30 -17.16
C SER A 435 -24.22 -47.29 -17.64
N VAL A 436 -24.16 -48.47 -17.00
CA VAL A 436 -23.31 -49.58 -17.42
C VAL A 436 -23.79 -50.14 -18.77
N ALA A 437 -25.11 -50.34 -18.94
CA ALA A 437 -25.70 -50.77 -20.20
C ALA A 437 -25.47 -49.77 -21.33
N ASP A 438 -25.62 -48.50 -21.04
CA ASP A 438 -25.35 -47.42 -22.00
C ASP A 438 -23.87 -47.38 -22.45
N TYR A 439 -22.93 -47.60 -21.53
CA TYR A 439 -21.50 -47.68 -21.86
C TYR A 439 -21.22 -48.93 -22.74
N LYS A 440 -21.74 -50.11 -22.35
CA LYS A 440 -21.61 -51.36 -23.15
C LYS A 440 -22.31 -51.25 -24.52
N ALA A 441 -23.29 -50.38 -24.68
CA ALA A 441 -23.93 -50.03 -25.96
C ALA A 441 -23.16 -48.98 -26.79
N GLY A 442 -21.95 -48.59 -26.37
CA GLY A 442 -21.06 -47.69 -27.10
C GLY A 442 -21.21 -46.19 -26.75
N LYS A 443 -22.05 -45.83 -25.77
CA LYS A 443 -22.21 -44.44 -25.33
C LYS A 443 -21.07 -44.03 -24.35
N GLN A 444 -19.93 -43.67 -24.88
CA GLN A 444 -18.75 -43.35 -24.06
C GLN A 444 -18.96 -42.26 -23.00
N LYS A 445 -19.94 -41.36 -23.19
CA LYS A 445 -20.27 -40.32 -22.18
C LYS A 445 -20.78 -40.91 -20.85
N ALA A 446 -21.30 -42.16 -20.85
CA ALA A 446 -21.79 -42.82 -19.64
C ALA A 446 -20.67 -43.08 -18.61
N ILE A 447 -19.41 -43.24 -19.04
CA ILE A 447 -18.28 -43.44 -18.14
C ILE A 447 -18.03 -42.17 -17.30
N GLY A 448 -18.17 -40.95 -17.89
CA GLY A 448 -18.04 -39.69 -17.16
C GLY A 448 -19.03 -39.55 -16.01
N PHE A 449 -20.26 -40.06 -16.18
CA PHE A 449 -21.25 -40.12 -15.11
C PHE A 449 -20.82 -41.08 -13.98
N LEU A 450 -20.34 -42.29 -14.32
CA LEU A 450 -19.85 -43.25 -13.33
C LEU A 450 -18.62 -42.75 -12.57
N VAL A 451 -17.68 -42.06 -13.25
CA VAL A 451 -16.57 -41.37 -12.61
C VAL A 451 -17.09 -40.32 -11.61
N GLY A 452 -18.07 -39.50 -12.02
CA GLY A 452 -18.69 -38.50 -11.15
C GLY A 452 -19.35 -39.10 -9.92
N GLN A 453 -20.07 -40.22 -10.05
CA GLN A 453 -20.69 -40.93 -8.93
C GLN A 453 -19.64 -41.55 -7.98
N THR A 454 -18.58 -42.13 -8.51
CA THR A 454 -17.46 -42.65 -7.72
C THR A 454 -16.75 -41.51 -6.96
N MET A 455 -16.49 -40.41 -7.63
CA MET A 455 -15.92 -39.22 -6.98
C MET A 455 -16.78 -38.69 -5.85
N LYS A 456 -18.12 -38.69 -6.05
CA LYS A 456 -19.09 -38.29 -5.02
C LYS A 456 -19.08 -39.26 -3.83
N ALA A 457 -19.08 -40.58 -4.08
CA ALA A 457 -19.03 -41.61 -3.05
C ALA A 457 -17.74 -41.52 -2.24
N MET A 458 -16.63 -41.21 -2.89
CA MET A 458 -15.31 -41.00 -2.27
C MET A 458 -15.11 -39.58 -1.69
N LYS A 459 -16.19 -38.77 -1.67
CA LYS A 459 -16.13 -37.35 -1.17
C LYS A 459 -15.04 -36.53 -1.82
N GLY A 460 -14.77 -36.73 -3.11
CA GLY A 460 -13.73 -36.01 -3.85
C GLY A 460 -12.28 -36.46 -3.56
N LYS A 461 -12.07 -37.49 -2.74
CA LYS A 461 -10.72 -37.93 -2.29
C LYS A 461 -10.07 -38.98 -3.22
N ALA A 462 -10.71 -39.35 -4.33
CA ALA A 462 -10.15 -40.28 -5.30
C ALA A 462 -9.44 -39.54 -6.46
N ASN A 463 -8.46 -40.20 -7.07
CA ASN A 463 -7.85 -39.68 -8.30
C ASN A 463 -8.81 -40.02 -9.49
N PRO A 464 -9.34 -39.01 -10.21
CA PRO A 464 -10.25 -39.24 -11.33
C PRO A 464 -9.66 -40.14 -12.44
N THR A 465 -8.36 -40.06 -12.67
CA THR A 465 -7.66 -40.87 -13.66
C THR A 465 -7.64 -42.36 -13.22
N ALA A 466 -7.26 -42.59 -11.96
CA ALA A 466 -7.25 -43.95 -11.40
C ALA A 466 -8.67 -44.56 -11.34
N VAL A 467 -9.68 -43.75 -10.96
CA VAL A 467 -11.09 -44.14 -11.00
C VAL A 467 -11.53 -44.54 -12.42
N ASN A 468 -11.14 -43.73 -13.42
CA ASN A 468 -11.46 -44.02 -14.82
C ASN A 468 -10.79 -45.30 -15.32
N GLU A 469 -9.53 -45.54 -14.97
CA GLU A 469 -8.80 -46.78 -15.34
C GLU A 469 -9.45 -48.01 -14.75
N ILE A 470 -9.83 -47.98 -13.46
CA ILE A 470 -10.51 -49.08 -12.78
C ILE A 470 -11.91 -49.31 -13.39
N LEU A 471 -12.67 -48.23 -13.65
CA LEU A 471 -13.98 -48.31 -14.31
C LEU A 471 -13.86 -48.98 -15.69
N VAL A 472 -12.92 -48.50 -16.53
CA VAL A 472 -12.69 -49.09 -17.87
C VAL A 472 -12.33 -50.56 -17.77
N LYS A 473 -11.48 -50.95 -16.82
CA LYS A 473 -11.10 -52.33 -16.60
C LYS A 473 -12.33 -53.20 -16.23
N LEU A 474 -13.06 -52.80 -15.20
CA LEU A 474 -14.23 -53.56 -14.69
C LEU A 474 -15.43 -53.55 -15.63
N LEU A 475 -15.63 -52.56 -16.49
CA LEU A 475 -16.70 -52.51 -17.46
C LEU A 475 -16.40 -53.32 -18.72
N ASN A 476 -15.15 -53.65 -19.01
CA ASN A 476 -14.70 -54.45 -20.13
C ASN A 476 -14.48 -55.93 -19.75
N GLU A 477 -14.48 -56.28 -18.49
CA GLU A 477 -14.61 -57.65 -17.96
C GLU A 477 -16.09 -58.06 -18.00
#